data_03d5d63d160a9cb169162f8f666a5669
#
_entry.id   03d5d63d160a9cb169162f8f666a5669
#
_cell.length_a   1.000
_cell.length_b   1.000
_cell.length_c   1.000
_cell.angle_alpha   90.00
_cell.angle_beta   90.00
_cell.angle_gamma   90.00
#
_symmetry.space_group_name_H-M   'P 1'
#
loop_
_entity.id
_entity.type
_entity.pdbx_description
1 polymer ?
#
loop_
_entity_poly.entity_id
_entity_poly.type
_entity_poly.pdbx_seq_one_letter_code
_entity_poly.pdbx_strand_id
1 'polypeptide(L)'
;MSPHTPYGPPYGQSPHIVIAGGGIAGLTAALALHTAGFERVTVIEASAAIRPVGAGLNLMPNAVRELDALGLLDALEAGALRTRELRYYHRSGGLISREPRGLHAGYRWPQLSVHRGHLQQVLAGAVRARLGTAALVTGVRATGVELLPDGRTRLRLEHREGPIRGRASLEPDVLIGADGIRSAVRAALNPAEGAPPWNGMLVWRGVSRMPARAVGSFMFIAGDDRQKAVVYPMSRPTGPGREVLVNWALARPADTPREAREERLRGDWNRPVPVDSFLPYYEGWEFDGVSVPAVLRAADTAHVYPMVDRDPLDRWTHGRTTLIGDAAHAMYPIGSNGATQSIVDARALAHALALHPDPAEGLAAYERERRPAMTALQHANRELGPEVVINLAHARAPHGFTDIRQVIPAEELTAIAARYAATGAFDPATVNEGSPYEPAVPTA
;
A
#
# COMPACT_ATOMS: atom_id res chain seq x y z
N MET A 1 15.54 -7.27 32.29
CA MET A 1 14.56 -8.37 32.36
C MET A 1 13.47 -8.01 31.35
N SER A 2 13.42 -8.74 30.23
CA SER A 2 12.36 -8.53 29.22
C SER A 2 11.03 -8.98 29.82
N PRO A 3 9.93 -8.24 29.60
CA PRO A 3 8.62 -8.67 30.04
C PRO A 3 8.26 -9.94 29.23
N HIS A 4 8.08 -11.05 29.93
CA HIS A 4 7.56 -12.28 29.35
C HIS A 4 6.17 -12.01 28.80
N THR A 5 6.01 -12.08 27.49
CA THR A 5 4.69 -12.14 26.83
C THR A 5 4.02 -13.45 27.24
N PRO A 6 2.80 -13.45 27.78
CA PRO A 6 2.12 -14.67 28.21
C PRO A 6 1.64 -15.59 27.07
N TYR A 7 1.93 -15.24 25.84
CA TYR A 7 1.58 -15.98 24.64
C TYR A 7 2.84 -16.25 23.82
N GLY A 8 3.53 -17.35 24.12
CA GLY A 8 4.40 -17.98 23.14
C GLY A 8 3.56 -18.71 22.10
N PRO A 9 4.05 -18.90 20.86
CA PRO A 9 3.33 -19.66 19.86
C PRO A 9 3.02 -21.05 20.41
N PRO A 10 1.83 -21.62 20.11
CA PRO A 10 1.36 -22.89 20.68
C PRO A 10 2.11 -24.11 20.16
N TYR A 11 3.29 -23.91 19.58
CA TYR A 11 4.14 -24.93 18.95
C TYR A 11 5.22 -25.45 19.93
N GLY A 12 5.48 -26.74 19.90
CA GLY A 12 6.55 -27.35 20.70
C GLY A 12 7.97 -26.87 20.31
N GLN A 13 8.16 -26.46 19.05
CA GLN A 13 9.30 -25.67 18.55
C GLN A 13 8.75 -24.57 17.66
N SER A 14 9.34 -23.36 17.74
CA SER A 14 8.95 -22.24 16.89
C SER A 14 9.18 -22.61 15.40
N PRO A 15 8.15 -22.56 14.55
CA PRO A 15 8.29 -22.91 13.14
C PRO A 15 9.23 -21.94 12.44
N HIS A 16 9.98 -22.43 11.45
CA HIS A 16 10.74 -21.57 10.55
C HIS A 16 9.80 -20.94 9.52
N ILE A 17 9.55 -19.65 9.65
CA ILE A 17 8.69 -18.87 8.75
C ILE A 17 9.58 -18.11 7.77
N VAL A 18 9.36 -18.34 6.47
CA VAL A 18 10.03 -17.57 5.41
C VAL A 18 9.02 -16.64 4.75
N ILE A 19 9.42 -15.39 4.63
CA ILE A 19 8.63 -14.34 3.96
C ILE A 19 9.34 -13.97 2.65
N ALA A 20 8.70 -14.22 1.53
CA ALA A 20 9.20 -13.85 0.22
C ALA A 20 8.79 -12.40 -0.10
N GLY A 21 9.76 -11.47 -0.05
CA GLY A 21 9.57 -10.05 -0.32
C GLY A 21 9.82 -9.14 0.89
N GLY A 22 10.82 -8.25 0.80
CA GLY A 22 11.17 -7.22 1.77
C GLY A 22 10.45 -5.88 1.54
N GLY A 23 9.21 -5.93 1.01
CA GLY A 23 8.32 -4.78 0.88
C GLY A 23 7.64 -4.42 2.20
N ILE A 24 6.69 -3.46 2.14
CA ILE A 24 5.93 -3.02 3.33
C ILE A 24 5.21 -4.20 3.99
N ALA A 25 4.50 -5.02 3.21
CA ALA A 25 3.78 -6.19 3.72
C ALA A 25 4.72 -7.17 4.44
N GLY A 26 5.80 -7.59 3.79
CA GLY A 26 6.71 -8.60 4.34
C GLY A 26 7.49 -8.13 5.55
N LEU A 27 7.98 -6.88 5.56
CA LEU A 27 8.69 -6.34 6.73
C LEU A 27 7.74 -6.14 7.91
N THR A 28 6.49 -5.69 7.66
CA THR A 28 5.49 -5.59 8.72
C THR A 28 5.11 -6.95 9.26
N ALA A 29 4.97 -7.96 8.39
CA ALA A 29 4.68 -9.34 8.81
C ALA A 29 5.80 -9.92 9.69
N ALA A 30 7.07 -9.67 9.35
CA ALA A 30 8.18 -10.09 10.19
C ALA A 30 8.13 -9.48 11.59
N LEU A 31 7.82 -8.18 11.69
CA LEU A 31 7.69 -7.50 12.98
C LEU A 31 6.46 -7.98 13.76
N ALA A 32 5.33 -8.17 13.09
CA ALA A 32 4.11 -8.68 13.71
C ALA A 32 4.29 -10.10 14.26
N LEU A 33 4.91 -10.99 13.50
CA LEU A 33 5.25 -12.36 13.91
C LEU A 33 6.20 -12.36 15.10
N HIS A 34 7.24 -11.51 15.07
CA HIS A 34 8.15 -11.38 16.21
C HIS A 34 7.42 -10.90 17.47
N THR A 35 6.53 -9.91 17.34
CA THR A 35 5.70 -9.42 18.46
C THR A 35 4.77 -10.52 18.99
N ALA A 36 4.30 -11.42 18.11
CA ALA A 36 3.50 -12.58 18.48
C ALA A 36 4.32 -13.77 19.03
N GLY A 37 5.65 -13.63 19.20
CA GLY A 37 6.53 -14.62 19.83
C GLY A 37 7.17 -15.63 18.87
N PHE A 38 7.08 -15.42 17.54
CA PHE A 38 7.79 -16.27 16.59
C PHE A 38 9.26 -15.84 16.47
N GLU A 39 10.18 -16.74 16.79
CA GLU A 39 11.62 -16.46 16.85
C GLU A 39 12.34 -16.72 15.52
N ARG A 40 11.85 -17.66 14.72
CA ARG A 40 12.52 -18.14 13.49
C ARG A 40 11.87 -17.57 12.24
N VAL A 41 12.02 -16.24 12.03
CA VAL A 41 11.47 -15.53 10.88
C VAL A 41 12.60 -15.05 9.97
N THR A 42 12.52 -15.36 8.69
CA THR A 42 13.46 -14.92 7.65
C THR A 42 12.72 -14.20 6.52
N VAL A 43 13.11 -12.97 6.24
CA VAL A 43 12.63 -12.21 5.06
C VAL A 43 13.67 -12.29 3.96
N ILE A 44 13.27 -12.71 2.76
CA ILE A 44 14.12 -12.66 1.56
C ILE A 44 13.68 -11.52 0.65
N GLU A 45 14.66 -10.77 0.11
CA GLU A 45 14.42 -9.61 -0.74
C GLU A 45 15.30 -9.68 -2.00
N ALA A 46 14.67 -9.49 -3.15
CA ALA A 46 15.33 -9.58 -4.46
C ALA A 46 16.36 -8.47 -4.71
N SER A 47 16.13 -7.29 -4.16
CA SER A 47 17.06 -6.15 -4.27
C SER A 47 18.28 -6.38 -3.40
N ALA A 48 19.47 -6.00 -3.87
CA ALA A 48 20.71 -6.12 -3.10
C ALA A 48 20.72 -5.25 -1.83
N ALA A 49 19.90 -4.18 -1.81
CA ALA A 49 19.73 -3.31 -0.65
C ALA A 49 18.33 -2.67 -0.66
N ILE A 50 17.80 -2.40 0.52
CA ILE A 50 16.59 -1.59 0.70
C ILE A 50 17.01 -0.12 0.62
N ARG A 51 16.62 0.55 -0.46
CA ARG A 51 16.93 1.95 -0.75
C ARG A 51 15.70 2.84 -0.57
N PRO A 52 15.85 4.12 -0.18
CA PRO A 52 14.74 5.06 -0.04
C PRO A 52 14.26 5.53 -1.42
N VAL A 53 13.66 4.63 -2.20
CA VAL A 53 13.14 4.91 -3.53
C VAL A 53 11.61 4.83 -3.54
N GLY A 54 10.99 5.52 -4.49
CA GLY A 54 9.55 5.46 -4.73
C GLY A 54 8.86 6.80 -4.53
N ALA A 55 7.54 6.77 -4.71
CA ALA A 55 6.64 7.91 -4.55
C ALA A 55 6.09 7.99 -3.12
N GLY A 56 5.19 8.95 -2.88
CA GLY A 56 4.45 9.05 -1.63
C GLY A 56 3.41 7.95 -1.46
N LEU A 57 3.07 7.71 -0.22
CA LEU A 57 1.97 6.88 0.23
C LEU A 57 1.13 7.67 1.24
N ASN A 58 -0.16 7.37 1.29
CA ASN A 58 -1.02 7.73 2.40
C ASN A 58 -1.31 6.47 3.21
N LEU A 59 -1.06 6.51 4.50
CA LEU A 59 -1.42 5.47 5.46
C LEU A 59 -2.67 5.92 6.21
N MET A 60 -3.73 5.16 6.07
CA MET A 60 -4.99 5.42 6.75
C MET A 60 -4.87 5.13 8.26
N PRO A 61 -5.73 5.69 9.12
CA PRO A 61 -5.65 5.54 10.57
C PRO A 61 -5.63 4.09 11.07
N ASN A 62 -6.35 3.17 10.41
CA ASN A 62 -6.30 1.75 10.74
C ASN A 62 -4.91 1.12 10.57
N ALA A 63 -4.17 1.48 9.53
CA ALA A 63 -2.79 1.00 9.38
C ALA A 63 -1.83 1.70 10.35
N VAL A 64 -2.04 3.00 10.60
CA VAL A 64 -1.23 3.76 11.57
C VAL A 64 -1.41 3.20 12.98
N ARG A 65 -2.63 2.79 13.36
CA ARG A 65 -2.92 2.05 14.59
C ARG A 65 -2.05 0.79 14.72
N GLU A 66 -1.98 -0.01 13.67
CA GLU A 66 -1.19 -1.25 13.69
C GLU A 66 0.31 -0.98 13.78
N LEU A 67 0.80 0.08 13.13
CA LEU A 67 2.20 0.49 13.23
C LEU A 67 2.53 1.08 14.60
N ASP A 68 1.60 1.77 15.23
CA ASP A 68 1.70 2.26 16.62
C ASP A 68 1.78 1.08 17.61
N ALA A 69 0.91 0.09 17.47
CA ALA A 69 0.96 -1.15 18.25
C ALA A 69 2.28 -1.92 18.09
N LEU A 70 2.96 -1.77 16.94
CA LEU A 70 4.31 -2.27 16.72
C LEU A 70 5.41 -1.32 17.26
N GLY A 71 5.05 -0.19 17.89
CA GLY A 71 6.01 0.79 18.43
C GLY A 71 6.82 1.53 17.36
N LEU A 72 6.21 1.83 16.21
CA LEU A 72 6.89 2.46 15.06
C LEU A 72 6.39 3.87 14.76
N LEU A 73 5.34 4.36 15.44
CA LEU A 73 4.68 5.62 15.11
C LEU A 73 5.64 6.82 15.16
N ASP A 74 6.41 6.96 16.24
CA ASP A 74 7.33 8.09 16.41
C ASP A 74 8.39 8.14 15.31
N ALA A 75 8.97 6.98 14.96
CA ALA A 75 9.98 6.88 13.90
C ALA A 75 9.39 7.22 12.53
N LEU A 76 8.15 6.87 12.28
CA LEU A 76 7.45 7.20 11.03
C LEU A 76 7.11 8.67 10.97
N GLU A 77 6.60 9.26 12.04
CA GLU A 77 6.25 10.69 12.09
C GLU A 77 7.44 11.63 11.98
N ALA A 78 8.64 11.16 12.28
CA ALA A 78 9.86 11.95 12.06
C ALA A 78 10.06 12.33 10.58
N GLY A 79 9.61 11.50 9.63
CA GLY A 79 9.72 11.72 8.19
C GLY A 79 8.38 11.77 7.44
N ALA A 80 7.27 11.96 8.14
CA ALA A 80 5.93 11.99 7.56
C ALA A 80 5.18 13.28 7.90
N LEU A 81 4.10 13.53 7.17
CA LEU A 81 3.15 14.61 7.43
C LEU A 81 1.80 14.04 7.86
N ARG A 82 1.22 14.56 8.94
CA ARG A 82 -0.17 14.27 9.32
C ARG A 82 -1.12 14.97 8.35
N THR A 83 -1.80 14.19 7.51
CA THR A 83 -2.79 14.70 6.56
C THR A 83 -4.05 15.11 7.32
N ARG A 84 -4.48 16.36 7.13
CA ARG A 84 -5.63 16.93 7.85
C ARG A 84 -6.91 16.91 7.04
N GLU A 85 -6.78 17.03 5.72
CA GLU A 85 -7.91 17.22 4.82
C GLU A 85 -7.59 16.63 3.43
N LEU A 86 -8.60 16.05 2.80
CA LEU A 86 -8.62 15.69 1.39
C LEU A 86 -9.67 16.54 0.68
N ARG A 87 -9.30 17.10 -0.48
CA ARG A 87 -10.19 17.90 -1.33
C ARG A 87 -10.35 17.24 -2.69
N TYR A 88 -11.57 17.20 -3.18
CA TYR A 88 -11.89 16.77 -4.52
C TYR A 88 -12.25 17.99 -5.38
N TYR A 89 -11.67 18.08 -6.58
CA TYR A 89 -11.94 19.16 -7.51
C TYR A 89 -12.35 18.63 -8.87
N HIS A 90 -13.27 19.33 -9.50
CA HIS A 90 -13.49 19.22 -10.94
C HIS A 90 -12.32 19.89 -11.67
N ARG A 91 -11.97 19.40 -12.88
CA ARG A 91 -10.84 19.94 -13.68
C ARG A 91 -10.91 21.45 -13.96
N SER A 92 -12.12 22.03 -13.96
CA SER A 92 -12.32 23.47 -14.14
C SER A 92 -12.04 24.31 -12.91
N GLY A 93 -11.58 23.72 -11.80
CA GLY A 93 -11.29 24.39 -10.53
C GLY A 93 -12.42 24.33 -9.50
N GLY A 94 -13.64 23.89 -9.88
CA GLY A 94 -14.77 23.77 -8.95
C GLY A 94 -14.51 22.77 -7.84
N LEU A 95 -14.64 23.20 -6.57
CA LEU A 95 -14.53 22.32 -5.40
C LEU A 95 -15.75 21.41 -5.30
N ILE A 96 -15.53 20.08 -5.28
CA ILE A 96 -16.59 19.06 -5.12
C ILE A 96 -16.82 18.78 -3.64
N SER A 97 -15.77 18.43 -2.89
CA SER A 97 -15.90 18.17 -1.46
C SER A 97 -14.60 18.44 -0.70
N ARG A 98 -14.75 18.67 0.61
CA ARG A 98 -13.67 18.71 1.59
C ARG A 98 -13.96 17.67 2.66
N GLU A 99 -13.01 16.79 2.87
CA GLU A 99 -13.15 15.70 3.83
C GLU A 99 -12.05 15.81 4.88
N PRO A 100 -12.39 15.95 6.17
CA PRO A 100 -11.41 15.87 7.23
C PRO A 100 -10.75 14.50 7.24
N ARG A 101 -9.47 14.42 7.65
CA ARG A 101 -8.69 13.19 7.66
C ARG A 101 -8.01 12.97 9.01
N GLY A 102 -7.77 11.70 9.34
CA GLY A 102 -7.09 11.31 10.56
C GLY A 102 -7.74 11.89 11.81
N LEU A 103 -6.93 12.54 12.67
CA LEU A 103 -7.42 13.17 13.92
C LEU A 103 -8.55 14.19 13.70
N HIS A 104 -8.55 14.88 12.57
CA HIS A 104 -9.58 15.87 12.23
C HIS A 104 -10.91 15.24 11.80
N ALA A 105 -10.90 13.94 11.45
CA ALA A 105 -12.09 13.14 11.14
C ALA A 105 -12.59 12.32 12.35
N GLY A 106 -12.06 12.58 13.56
CA GLY A 106 -12.45 11.89 14.78
C GLY A 106 -11.76 10.55 15.04
N TYR A 107 -10.73 10.21 14.28
CA TYR A 107 -9.89 9.04 14.59
C TYR A 107 -8.94 9.32 15.75
N ARG A 108 -8.58 8.30 16.52
CA ARG A 108 -7.55 8.35 17.56
C ARG A 108 -6.14 8.37 16.98
N TRP A 109 -5.97 7.89 15.74
CA TRP A 109 -4.69 7.87 15.03
C TRP A 109 -4.71 8.82 13.82
N PRO A 110 -3.57 9.43 13.45
CA PRO A 110 -3.49 10.29 12.29
C PRO A 110 -3.58 9.49 10.99
N GLN A 111 -3.98 10.15 9.90
CA GLN A 111 -3.59 9.72 8.56
C GLN A 111 -2.19 10.30 8.27
N LEU A 112 -1.27 9.48 7.75
CA LEU A 112 0.09 9.90 7.44
C LEU A 112 0.33 9.92 5.93
N SER A 113 0.77 11.05 5.40
CA SER A 113 1.41 11.13 4.09
C SER A 113 2.92 10.93 4.29
N VAL A 114 3.50 9.92 3.65
CA VAL A 114 4.88 9.50 3.89
C VAL A 114 5.57 9.08 2.60
N HIS A 115 6.87 9.34 2.48
CA HIS A 115 7.67 8.78 1.39
C HIS A 115 7.80 7.25 1.58
N ARG A 116 7.47 6.47 0.55
CA ARG A 116 7.49 4.99 0.61
C ARG A 116 8.83 4.45 1.11
N GLY A 117 9.92 5.03 0.62
CA GLY A 117 11.26 4.62 1.02
C GLY A 117 11.55 4.88 2.50
N HIS A 118 11.04 5.97 3.08
CA HIS A 118 11.15 6.24 4.52
C HIS A 118 10.42 5.17 5.33
N LEU A 119 9.16 4.86 5.00
CA LEU A 119 8.41 3.79 5.65
C LEU A 119 9.16 2.46 5.58
N GLN A 120 9.66 2.09 4.40
CA GLN A 120 10.39 0.82 4.21
C GLN A 120 11.69 0.78 5.01
N GLN A 121 12.42 1.91 5.12
CA GLN A 121 13.63 2.00 5.94
C GLN A 121 13.34 1.86 7.43
N VAL A 122 12.28 2.49 7.94
CA VAL A 122 11.84 2.36 9.34
C VAL A 122 11.52 0.89 9.64
N LEU A 123 10.73 0.23 8.79
CA LEU A 123 10.39 -1.18 8.94
C LEU A 123 11.63 -2.09 8.89
N ALA A 124 12.50 -1.90 7.90
CA ALA A 124 13.72 -2.71 7.75
C ALA A 124 14.71 -2.49 8.90
N GLY A 125 14.83 -1.26 9.38
CA GLY A 125 15.62 -0.93 10.57
C GLY A 125 15.10 -1.65 11.82
N ALA A 126 13.79 -1.63 12.03
CA ALA A 126 13.15 -2.33 13.14
C ALA A 126 13.31 -3.86 13.05
N VAL A 127 13.17 -4.46 11.85
CA VAL A 127 13.43 -5.89 11.62
C VAL A 127 14.86 -6.25 12.03
N ARG A 128 15.87 -5.49 11.55
CA ARG A 128 17.27 -5.77 11.91
C ARG A 128 17.55 -5.59 13.41
N ALA A 129 16.92 -4.58 14.03
CA ALA A 129 17.12 -4.30 15.45
C ALA A 129 16.50 -5.37 16.37
N ARG A 130 15.32 -5.90 16.01
CA ARG A 130 14.55 -6.81 16.87
C ARG A 130 14.81 -8.29 16.56
N LEU A 131 14.92 -8.65 15.27
CA LEU A 131 15.12 -10.03 14.82
C LEU A 131 16.59 -10.35 14.49
N GLY A 132 17.46 -9.33 14.46
CA GLY A 132 18.85 -9.47 14.04
C GLY A 132 19.05 -9.27 12.53
N THR A 133 20.29 -8.98 12.14
CA THR A 133 20.65 -8.68 10.73
C THR A 133 20.45 -9.87 9.80
N ALA A 134 20.58 -11.10 10.30
CA ALA A 134 20.39 -12.33 9.55
C ALA A 134 18.93 -12.60 9.15
N ALA A 135 17.97 -11.96 9.84
CA ALA A 135 16.54 -12.12 9.55
C ALA A 135 16.11 -11.44 8.23
N LEU A 136 16.90 -10.51 7.69
CA LEU A 136 16.62 -9.82 6.42
C LEU A 136 17.73 -10.09 5.41
N VAL A 137 17.48 -11.03 4.51
CA VAL A 137 18.41 -11.49 3.47
C VAL A 137 18.11 -10.78 2.16
N THR A 138 18.99 -9.90 1.71
CA THR A 138 18.87 -9.15 0.46
C THR A 138 19.67 -9.80 -0.67
N GLY A 139 19.37 -9.47 -1.94
CA GLY A 139 20.02 -10.06 -3.13
C GLY A 139 19.55 -11.46 -3.46
N VAL A 140 18.43 -11.90 -2.88
CA VAL A 140 17.85 -13.24 -3.07
C VAL A 140 16.39 -13.11 -3.55
N ARG A 141 16.10 -13.67 -4.71
CA ARG A 141 14.78 -13.66 -5.35
C ARG A 141 14.08 -14.99 -5.19
N ALA A 142 12.82 -14.97 -4.76
CA ALA A 142 11.91 -16.10 -4.93
C ALA A 142 11.54 -16.24 -6.41
N THR A 143 11.68 -17.45 -6.98
CA THR A 143 11.43 -17.70 -8.40
C THR A 143 10.33 -18.72 -8.65
N GLY A 144 9.86 -19.39 -7.61
CA GLY A 144 8.75 -20.32 -7.69
C GLY A 144 8.58 -21.13 -6.41
N VAL A 145 7.47 -21.84 -6.34
CA VAL A 145 7.09 -22.67 -5.22
C VAL A 145 6.72 -24.05 -5.74
N GLU A 146 7.13 -25.07 -5.02
CA GLU A 146 6.74 -26.47 -5.24
C GLU A 146 6.05 -26.97 -3.97
N LEU A 147 4.80 -27.41 -4.11
CA LEU A 147 4.07 -28.08 -3.05
C LEU A 147 4.49 -29.56 -3.04
N LEU A 148 5.07 -30.01 -1.94
CA LEU A 148 5.56 -31.38 -1.80
C LEU A 148 4.42 -32.33 -1.39
N PRO A 149 4.53 -33.65 -1.72
CA PRO A 149 3.48 -34.67 -1.42
C PRO A 149 3.16 -34.78 0.08
N ASP A 150 4.10 -34.41 0.96
CA ASP A 150 3.94 -34.45 2.41
C ASP A 150 3.33 -33.14 2.99
N GLY A 151 2.85 -32.26 2.11
CA GLY A 151 2.25 -30.97 2.49
C GLY A 151 3.25 -29.86 2.83
N ARG A 152 4.57 -30.15 2.78
CA ARG A 152 5.61 -29.13 2.89
C ARG A 152 5.72 -28.29 1.62
N THR A 153 6.41 -27.17 1.73
CA THR A 153 6.63 -26.26 0.61
C THR A 153 8.13 -26.10 0.37
N ARG A 154 8.53 -26.17 -0.90
CA ARG A 154 9.89 -25.84 -1.33
C ARG A 154 9.85 -24.54 -2.11
N LEU A 155 10.54 -23.51 -1.59
CA LEU A 155 10.72 -22.22 -2.23
C LEU A 155 11.97 -22.24 -3.08
N ARG A 156 11.86 -22.01 -4.39
CA ARG A 156 13.00 -21.91 -5.31
C ARG A 156 13.59 -20.51 -5.27
N LEU A 157 14.92 -20.41 -5.29
CA LEU A 157 15.66 -19.18 -5.13
C LEU A 157 16.63 -18.93 -6.27
N GLU A 158 16.73 -17.68 -6.64
CA GLU A 158 17.82 -17.14 -7.48
C GLU A 158 18.64 -16.18 -6.62
N HIS A 159 19.96 -16.40 -6.61
CA HIS A 159 20.90 -15.57 -5.86
C HIS A 159 21.63 -14.64 -6.80
N ARG A 160 21.61 -13.35 -6.49
CA ARG A 160 22.54 -12.39 -7.11
C ARG A 160 23.76 -12.21 -6.22
N GLU A 161 23.55 -12.10 -4.91
CA GLU A 161 24.59 -11.97 -3.86
C GLU A 161 23.96 -12.37 -2.52
N GLY A 162 24.75 -12.70 -1.48
CA GLY A 162 24.23 -12.82 -0.12
C GLY A 162 24.64 -14.07 0.67
N PRO A 163 24.28 -14.15 1.97
CA PRO A 163 24.76 -15.15 2.93
C PRO A 163 24.21 -16.57 2.71
N ILE A 164 23.12 -16.74 1.96
CA ILE A 164 22.59 -18.06 1.56
C ILE A 164 23.06 -18.47 0.16
N ARG A 165 24.17 -17.87 -0.30
CA ARG A 165 24.80 -18.16 -1.57
C ARG A 165 25.03 -19.66 -1.74
N GLY A 166 24.56 -20.23 -2.85
CA GLY A 166 24.67 -21.66 -3.16
C GLY A 166 23.47 -22.51 -2.77
N ARG A 167 22.48 -22.00 -2.04
CA ARG A 167 21.21 -22.71 -1.83
C ARG A 167 20.24 -22.38 -2.96
N ALA A 168 19.90 -23.36 -3.78
CA ALA A 168 18.90 -23.21 -4.84
C ALA A 168 17.45 -23.18 -4.32
N SER A 169 17.22 -23.60 -3.07
CA SER A 169 15.89 -23.68 -2.46
C SER A 169 15.93 -23.64 -0.92
N LEU A 170 14.79 -23.29 -0.32
CA LEU A 170 14.49 -23.41 1.11
C LEU A 170 13.22 -24.26 1.29
N GLU A 171 13.15 -25.01 2.38
CA GLU A 171 11.95 -25.74 2.82
C GLU A 171 11.52 -25.18 4.18
N PRO A 172 10.77 -24.08 4.23
CA PRO A 172 10.24 -23.53 5.47
C PRO A 172 9.09 -24.36 6.02
N ASP A 173 8.83 -24.22 7.32
CA ASP A 173 7.62 -24.76 7.95
C ASP A 173 6.37 -23.97 7.53
N VAL A 174 6.54 -22.65 7.29
CA VAL A 174 5.50 -21.74 6.76
C VAL A 174 6.12 -20.81 5.73
N LEU A 175 5.46 -20.65 4.59
CA LEU A 175 5.82 -19.68 3.54
C LEU A 175 4.78 -18.59 3.41
N ILE A 176 5.24 -17.33 3.43
CA ILE A 176 4.41 -16.15 3.21
C ILE A 176 4.87 -15.45 1.93
N GLY A 177 4.02 -15.41 0.90
CA GLY A 177 4.25 -14.65 -0.33
C GLY A 177 3.88 -13.18 -0.12
N ALA A 178 4.89 -12.30 -0.08
CA ALA A 178 4.78 -10.85 0.04
C ALA A 178 5.56 -10.14 -1.07
N ASP A 179 5.75 -10.82 -2.20
CA ASP A 179 6.62 -10.44 -3.32
C ASP A 179 5.93 -9.58 -4.39
N GLY A 180 4.81 -8.93 -3.99
CA GLY A 180 4.16 -7.86 -4.72
C GLY A 180 3.32 -8.33 -5.90
N ILE A 181 2.87 -7.38 -6.73
CA ILE A 181 1.93 -7.63 -7.84
C ILE A 181 2.44 -8.64 -8.88
N ARG A 182 3.77 -8.81 -9.00
CA ARG A 182 4.42 -9.81 -9.87
C ARG A 182 4.88 -11.03 -9.08
N SER A 183 4.17 -11.38 -8.03
CA SER A 183 4.51 -12.47 -7.11
C SER A 183 4.78 -13.80 -7.85
N ALA A 184 5.98 -14.34 -7.62
CA ALA A 184 6.34 -15.68 -8.08
C ALA A 184 5.66 -16.75 -7.23
N VAL A 185 5.38 -16.46 -5.96
CA VAL A 185 4.62 -17.33 -5.07
C VAL A 185 3.18 -17.46 -5.58
N ARG A 186 2.50 -16.33 -5.86
CA ARG A 186 1.14 -16.30 -6.44
C ARG A 186 1.07 -17.07 -7.76
N ALA A 187 2.00 -16.80 -8.67
CA ALA A 187 2.04 -17.45 -9.98
C ALA A 187 2.21 -18.97 -9.88
N ALA A 188 2.99 -19.45 -8.90
CA ALA A 188 3.15 -20.88 -8.66
C ALA A 188 1.89 -21.54 -8.07
N LEU A 189 1.18 -20.82 -7.19
CA LEU A 189 -0.08 -21.29 -6.58
C LEU A 189 -1.28 -21.20 -7.54
N ASN A 190 -1.23 -20.26 -8.51
CA ASN A 190 -2.32 -19.99 -9.45
C ASN A 190 -1.79 -19.91 -10.90
N PRO A 191 -1.29 -21.04 -11.47
CA PRO A 191 -0.60 -21.03 -12.76
C PRO A 191 -1.47 -20.64 -13.96
N ALA A 192 -2.77 -20.69 -13.83
CA ALA A 192 -3.72 -20.30 -14.89
C ALA A 192 -4.07 -18.80 -14.91
N GLU A 193 -3.61 -18.02 -13.94
CA GLU A 193 -4.06 -16.62 -13.80
C GLU A 193 -3.53 -15.67 -14.91
N GLY A 194 -2.32 -15.87 -15.38
CA GLY A 194 -1.72 -15.00 -16.39
C GLY A 194 -1.14 -13.69 -15.84
N ALA A 195 -0.92 -12.73 -16.75
CA ALA A 195 -0.37 -11.41 -16.43
C ALA A 195 -1.43 -10.48 -15.79
N PRO A 196 -1.01 -9.49 -14.96
CA PRO A 196 -1.92 -8.49 -14.42
C PRO A 196 -2.72 -7.78 -15.53
N PRO A 197 -4.06 -7.66 -15.40
CA PRO A 197 -4.87 -6.93 -16.36
C PRO A 197 -4.56 -5.43 -16.31
N TRP A 198 -4.56 -4.77 -17.47
CA TRP A 198 -4.38 -3.34 -17.62
C TRP A 198 -5.67 -2.69 -18.11
N ASN A 199 -6.11 -1.62 -17.44
CA ASN A 199 -7.35 -0.91 -17.76
C ASN A 199 -7.21 0.17 -18.87
N GLY A 200 -6.04 0.27 -19.51
CA GLY A 200 -5.80 1.28 -20.56
C GLY A 200 -5.31 2.63 -20.05
N MET A 201 -5.21 2.82 -18.73
CA MET A 201 -4.73 4.07 -18.13
C MET A 201 -3.21 4.03 -17.91
N LEU A 202 -2.57 5.15 -18.20
CA LEU A 202 -1.18 5.44 -17.83
C LEU A 202 -1.15 6.29 -16.56
N VAL A 203 -0.19 6.02 -15.69
CA VAL A 203 0.03 6.77 -14.45
C VAL A 203 1.45 7.31 -14.44
N TRP A 204 1.61 8.63 -14.43
CA TRP A 204 2.89 9.27 -14.15
C TRP A 204 2.99 9.58 -12.68
N ARG A 205 4.16 9.31 -12.11
CA ARG A 205 4.43 9.57 -10.68
C ARG A 205 5.80 10.21 -10.51
N GLY A 206 5.87 11.09 -9.52
CA GLY A 206 7.12 11.70 -9.11
C GLY A 206 7.03 12.36 -7.74
N VAL A 207 8.17 12.89 -7.36
CA VAL A 207 8.35 13.65 -6.13
C VAL A 207 8.96 14.98 -6.52
N SER A 208 8.42 16.06 -5.96
CA SER A 208 8.92 17.41 -6.15
C SER A 208 9.31 18.02 -4.82
N ARG A 209 10.29 18.89 -4.85
CA ARG A 209 10.70 19.68 -3.69
C ARG A 209 10.16 21.09 -3.83
N MET A 210 9.27 21.51 -2.94
CA MET A 210 8.53 22.77 -3.04
C MET A 210 8.58 23.55 -1.73
N PRO A 211 8.56 24.90 -1.77
CA PRO A 211 8.28 25.69 -0.57
C PRO A 211 6.91 25.30 0.04
N ALA A 212 6.85 25.09 1.35
CA ALA A 212 5.63 24.64 2.03
C ALA A 212 4.42 25.56 1.77
N ARG A 213 4.67 26.89 1.63
CA ARG A 213 3.63 27.86 1.31
C ARG A 213 2.98 27.68 -0.07
N ALA A 214 3.67 27.02 -1.00
CA ALA A 214 3.20 26.84 -2.38
C ALA A 214 2.26 25.62 -2.56
N VAL A 215 2.15 24.74 -1.55
CA VAL A 215 1.39 23.48 -1.66
C VAL A 215 0.39 23.25 -0.53
N GLY A 216 0.34 24.15 0.45
CA GLY A 216 -0.57 24.02 1.59
C GLY A 216 -0.30 22.78 2.46
N SER A 217 -1.30 22.38 3.28
CA SER A 217 -1.22 21.24 4.20
C SER A 217 -2.33 20.21 3.96
N PHE A 218 -2.85 20.15 2.75
CA PHE A 218 -3.93 19.27 2.34
C PHE A 218 -3.51 18.39 1.16
N MET A 219 -4.19 17.27 1.02
CA MET A 219 -4.16 16.44 -0.17
C MET A 219 -5.30 16.85 -1.09
N PHE A 220 -5.09 16.85 -2.40
CA PHE A 220 -6.20 16.96 -3.33
C PHE A 220 -6.15 15.93 -4.46
N ILE A 221 -7.34 15.63 -4.96
CA ILE A 221 -7.57 14.85 -6.17
C ILE A 221 -8.44 15.71 -7.09
N ALA A 222 -7.95 15.99 -8.29
CA ALA A 222 -8.64 16.83 -9.27
C ALA A 222 -8.75 16.11 -10.59
N GLY A 223 -9.81 16.39 -11.35
CA GLY A 223 -9.92 15.78 -12.68
C GLY A 223 -11.31 15.81 -13.30
N ASP A 224 -11.47 14.88 -14.20
CA ASP A 224 -12.71 14.54 -14.90
C ASP A 224 -12.80 13.01 -15.12
N ASP A 225 -13.63 12.56 -16.06
CA ASP A 225 -13.78 11.14 -16.44
C ASP A 225 -12.58 10.57 -17.21
N ARG A 226 -11.67 11.42 -17.71
CA ARG A 226 -10.53 11.02 -18.55
C ARG A 226 -9.19 11.19 -17.88
N GLN A 227 -9.00 12.23 -17.08
CA GLN A 227 -7.68 12.51 -16.49
C GLN A 227 -7.80 13.02 -15.06
N LYS A 228 -6.83 12.64 -14.25
CA LYS A 228 -6.76 12.96 -12.81
C LYS A 228 -5.38 13.41 -12.41
N ALA A 229 -5.32 14.25 -11.39
CA ALA A 229 -4.12 14.61 -10.66
C ALA A 229 -4.35 14.42 -9.17
N VAL A 230 -3.41 13.75 -8.50
CA VAL A 230 -3.34 13.57 -7.05
C VAL A 230 -2.09 14.25 -6.56
N VAL A 231 -2.22 15.22 -5.67
CA VAL A 231 -1.08 16.00 -5.15
C VAL A 231 -1.20 16.15 -3.64
N TYR A 232 -0.10 15.90 -2.93
CA TYR A 232 -0.04 16.11 -1.48
C TYR A 232 1.39 16.27 -0.97
N PRO A 233 1.63 17.13 0.04
CA PRO A 233 2.89 17.17 0.77
C PRO A 233 3.02 15.90 1.64
N MET A 234 4.25 15.37 1.77
CA MET A 234 4.51 14.13 2.49
C MET A 234 5.70 14.21 3.44
N SER A 235 6.22 15.39 3.69
CA SER A 235 7.25 15.63 4.70
C SER A 235 6.97 16.89 5.48
N ARG A 236 7.57 17.01 6.66
CA ARG A 236 7.60 18.26 7.40
C ARG A 236 8.50 19.27 6.67
N PRO A 237 8.24 20.58 6.79
CA PRO A 237 9.13 21.61 6.24
C PRO A 237 10.54 21.51 6.81
N THR A 238 11.53 21.50 5.94
CA THR A 238 12.96 21.41 6.30
C THR A 238 13.78 22.53 5.66
N GLY A 239 14.94 22.83 6.23
CA GLY A 239 15.88 23.82 5.71
C GLY A 239 15.41 25.28 5.81
N PRO A 240 16.28 26.23 5.38
CA PRO A 240 15.99 27.66 5.43
C PRO A 240 14.79 28.09 4.58
N GLY A 241 14.59 27.42 3.42
CA GLY A 241 13.45 27.67 2.52
C GLY A 241 12.13 27.05 2.99
N ARG A 242 12.11 26.30 4.11
CA ARG A 242 10.95 25.54 4.59
C ARG A 242 10.34 24.67 3.47
N GLU A 243 11.19 23.90 2.79
CA GLU A 243 10.78 23.02 1.71
C GLU A 243 10.13 21.75 2.23
N VAL A 244 9.17 21.22 1.46
CA VAL A 244 8.51 19.95 1.68
C VAL A 244 8.68 19.04 0.46
N LEU A 245 8.70 17.76 0.68
CA LEU A 245 8.53 16.78 -0.39
C LEU A 245 7.05 16.70 -0.74
N VAL A 246 6.75 16.80 -2.02
CA VAL A 246 5.40 16.73 -2.57
C VAL A 246 5.32 15.50 -3.47
N ASN A 247 4.41 14.61 -3.14
CA ASN A 247 4.03 13.52 -4.04
C ASN A 247 3.04 14.03 -5.07
N TRP A 248 3.20 13.59 -6.29
CA TRP A 248 2.18 13.75 -7.32
C TRP A 248 2.02 12.46 -8.13
N ALA A 249 0.78 12.19 -8.53
CA ALA A 249 0.41 11.13 -9.44
C ALA A 249 -0.62 11.66 -10.43
N LEU A 250 -0.39 11.42 -11.71
CA LEU A 250 -1.26 11.84 -12.80
C LEU A 250 -1.76 10.60 -13.51
N ALA A 251 -3.02 10.58 -13.92
CA ALA A 251 -3.58 9.45 -14.65
C ALA A 251 -4.38 9.93 -15.85
N ARG A 252 -4.23 9.26 -17.00
CA ARG A 252 -5.04 9.44 -18.19
C ARG A 252 -5.02 8.18 -19.09
N PRO A 253 -6.00 7.99 -19.98
CA PRO A 253 -5.94 6.94 -20.99
C PRO A 253 -4.72 7.10 -21.90
N ALA A 254 -4.20 6.00 -22.44
CA ALA A 254 -3.26 6.05 -23.55
C ALA A 254 -3.90 6.74 -24.75
N ASP A 255 -3.14 7.60 -25.46
CA ASP A 255 -3.68 8.40 -26.55
C ASP A 255 -4.14 7.57 -27.76
N THR A 256 -3.44 6.46 -27.99
CA THR A 256 -3.72 5.60 -29.15
C THR A 256 -3.68 4.13 -28.77
N PRO A 257 -4.38 3.26 -29.52
CA PRO A 257 -4.26 1.81 -29.37
C PRO A 257 -2.81 1.30 -29.54
N ARG A 258 -2.01 2.01 -30.31
CA ARG A 258 -0.59 1.70 -30.51
C ARG A 258 0.22 1.95 -29.23
N GLU A 259 0.06 3.14 -28.63
CA GLU A 259 0.70 3.48 -27.35
C GLU A 259 0.29 2.48 -26.26
N ALA A 260 -1.00 2.19 -26.17
CA ALA A 260 -1.54 1.19 -25.27
C ALA A 260 -0.89 -0.18 -25.45
N ARG A 261 -0.70 -0.63 -26.69
CA ARG A 261 -0.07 -1.90 -27.02
C ARG A 261 1.42 -1.88 -26.68
N GLU A 262 2.13 -0.79 -27.02
CA GLU A 262 3.55 -0.64 -26.74
C GLU A 262 3.83 -0.66 -25.23
N GLU A 263 3.07 0.07 -24.41
CA GLU A 263 3.22 0.06 -22.95
C GLU A 263 2.87 -1.31 -22.34
N ARG A 264 1.86 -2.00 -22.83
CA ARG A 264 1.50 -3.35 -22.38
C ARG A 264 2.62 -4.37 -22.65
N LEU A 265 3.30 -4.25 -23.81
CA LEU A 265 4.37 -5.15 -24.20
C LEU A 265 5.72 -4.80 -23.54
N ARG A 266 5.89 -3.57 -23.07
CA ARG A 266 7.07 -3.16 -22.32
C ARG A 266 7.06 -3.84 -20.95
N GLY A 267 7.99 -4.72 -20.69
CA GLY A 267 8.16 -5.34 -19.37
C GLY A 267 8.61 -4.36 -18.28
N ASP A 268 8.97 -3.12 -18.66
CA ASP A 268 9.49 -2.08 -17.77
C ASP A 268 8.35 -1.17 -17.28
N TRP A 269 7.86 -1.47 -16.08
CA TRP A 269 6.78 -0.74 -15.42
C TRP A 269 7.26 0.44 -14.55
N ASN A 270 8.50 0.82 -14.63
CA ASN A 270 9.08 1.92 -13.85
C ASN A 270 10.06 2.70 -14.74
N ARG A 271 9.58 3.13 -15.87
CA ARG A 271 10.40 3.83 -16.86
C ARG A 271 10.46 5.32 -16.55
N PRO A 272 11.69 5.90 -16.47
CA PRO A 272 11.83 7.34 -16.38
C PRO A 272 11.37 8.01 -17.67
N VAL A 273 10.68 9.14 -17.55
CA VAL A 273 10.18 9.94 -18.66
C VAL A 273 10.40 11.43 -18.40
N PRO A 274 10.71 12.24 -19.44
CA PRO A 274 10.78 13.69 -19.31
C PRO A 274 9.41 14.27 -18.89
N VAL A 275 9.41 15.22 -17.96
CA VAL A 275 8.18 15.92 -17.53
C VAL A 275 7.48 16.60 -18.71
N ASP A 276 8.25 17.20 -19.63
CA ASP A 276 7.72 17.90 -20.80
C ASP A 276 6.89 17.00 -21.73
N SER A 277 7.04 15.67 -21.66
CA SER A 277 6.27 14.73 -22.48
C SER A 277 4.79 14.63 -22.09
N PHE A 278 4.43 14.97 -20.85
CA PHE A 278 3.05 14.91 -20.35
C PHE A 278 2.57 16.21 -19.70
N LEU A 279 3.45 17.15 -19.42
CA LEU A 279 3.12 18.46 -18.85
C LEU A 279 2.01 19.21 -19.61
N PRO A 280 1.98 19.23 -20.97
CA PRO A 280 0.95 19.94 -21.72
C PRO A 280 -0.49 19.50 -21.41
N TYR A 281 -0.69 18.26 -20.97
CA TYR A 281 -2.04 17.78 -20.59
C TYR A 281 -2.58 18.41 -19.32
N TYR A 282 -1.72 19.02 -18.49
CA TYR A 282 -2.04 19.59 -17.18
C TYR A 282 -1.77 21.10 -17.11
N GLU A 283 -1.47 21.75 -18.23
CA GLU A 283 -1.32 23.20 -18.28
C GLU A 283 -2.62 23.90 -17.84
N GLY A 284 -2.46 24.95 -17.01
CA GLY A 284 -3.60 25.69 -16.45
C GLY A 284 -4.29 25.00 -15.27
N TRP A 285 -3.85 23.80 -14.83
CA TRP A 285 -4.43 23.16 -13.66
C TRP A 285 -3.92 23.80 -12.39
N GLU A 286 -4.81 24.53 -11.71
CA GLU A 286 -4.54 25.19 -10.43
C GLU A 286 -5.73 24.96 -9.48
N PHE A 287 -5.43 24.58 -8.23
CA PHE A 287 -6.44 24.26 -7.23
C PHE A 287 -6.03 24.84 -5.87
N ASP A 288 -6.85 25.75 -5.33
CA ASP A 288 -6.57 26.49 -4.08
C ASP A 288 -5.15 27.08 -4.03
N GLY A 289 -4.68 27.70 -5.13
CA GLY A 289 -3.37 28.30 -5.24
C GLY A 289 -2.20 27.33 -5.46
N VAL A 290 -2.48 26.04 -5.62
CA VAL A 290 -1.47 25.03 -5.97
C VAL A 290 -1.47 24.81 -7.47
N SER A 291 -0.41 25.26 -8.15
CA SER A 291 -0.20 25.05 -9.58
C SER A 291 0.38 23.67 -9.84
N VAL A 292 -0.40 22.77 -10.50
CA VAL A 292 0.06 21.44 -10.90
C VAL A 292 1.28 21.53 -11.83
N PRO A 293 1.30 22.39 -12.88
CA PRO A 293 2.50 22.55 -13.71
C PRO A 293 3.75 22.96 -12.92
N ALA A 294 3.62 23.83 -11.92
CA ALA A 294 4.75 24.25 -11.09
C ALA A 294 5.27 23.07 -10.24
N VAL A 295 4.38 22.24 -9.70
CA VAL A 295 4.74 21.02 -8.98
C VAL A 295 5.49 20.05 -9.91
N LEU A 296 5.02 19.85 -11.14
CA LEU A 296 5.63 18.95 -12.10
C LEU A 296 7.02 19.40 -12.55
N ARG A 297 7.19 20.71 -12.84
CA ARG A 297 8.50 21.28 -13.22
C ARG A 297 9.55 21.21 -12.10
N ALA A 298 9.12 21.12 -10.85
CA ALA A 298 10.00 20.98 -9.69
C ALA A 298 10.38 19.52 -9.38
N ALA A 299 10.00 18.57 -10.24
CA ALA A 299 10.31 17.15 -10.06
C ALA A 299 11.73 16.83 -10.52
N ASP A 300 12.49 16.08 -9.72
CA ASP A 300 13.81 15.57 -10.10
C ASP A 300 13.68 14.50 -11.19
N THR A 301 12.68 13.62 -11.06
CA THR A 301 12.39 12.51 -11.98
C THR A 301 10.91 12.21 -12.03
N ALA A 302 10.43 11.81 -13.19
CA ALA A 302 9.11 11.29 -13.41
C ALA A 302 9.19 9.85 -13.97
N HIS A 303 8.25 9.01 -13.56
CA HIS A 303 8.17 7.63 -14.04
C HIS A 303 6.75 7.34 -14.53
N VAL A 304 6.64 6.53 -15.59
CA VAL A 304 5.36 6.08 -16.13
C VAL A 304 5.11 4.62 -15.80
N TYR A 305 3.85 4.32 -15.47
CA TYR A 305 3.36 2.98 -15.13
C TYR A 305 2.04 2.72 -15.85
N PRO A 306 1.78 1.51 -16.35
CA PRO A 306 0.43 1.10 -16.65
C PRO A 306 -0.37 0.96 -15.35
N MET A 307 -1.62 1.40 -15.33
CA MET A 307 -2.52 1.18 -14.19
C MET A 307 -3.04 -0.25 -14.26
N VAL A 308 -2.45 -1.10 -13.44
CA VAL A 308 -2.78 -2.52 -13.35
C VAL A 308 -3.19 -2.89 -11.94
N ASP A 309 -3.99 -3.94 -11.84
CA ASP A 309 -4.33 -4.62 -10.59
C ASP A 309 -4.20 -6.15 -10.77
N ARG A 310 -4.79 -6.91 -9.88
CA ARG A 310 -4.96 -8.35 -10.00
C ARG A 310 -6.41 -8.71 -9.79
N ASP A 311 -6.88 -9.73 -10.48
CA ASP A 311 -8.20 -10.29 -10.19
C ASP A 311 -8.22 -10.90 -8.78
N PRO A 312 -9.35 -10.73 -8.05
CA PRO A 312 -9.53 -11.40 -6.78
C PRO A 312 -9.34 -12.92 -6.92
N LEU A 313 -8.58 -13.50 -6.00
CA LEU A 313 -8.41 -14.95 -5.94
C LEU A 313 -9.49 -15.61 -5.10
N ASP A 314 -9.95 -16.79 -5.51
CA ASP A 314 -10.85 -17.61 -4.71
C ASP A 314 -10.14 -18.19 -3.47
N ARG A 315 -8.81 -18.27 -3.52
CA ARG A 315 -7.98 -18.84 -2.46
C ARG A 315 -6.60 -18.19 -2.38
N TRP A 316 -6.17 -17.84 -1.16
CA TRP A 316 -4.83 -17.32 -0.88
C TRP A 316 -3.90 -18.35 -0.26
N THR A 317 -4.46 -19.34 0.47
CA THR A 317 -3.73 -20.28 1.29
C THR A 317 -3.75 -21.68 0.68
N HIS A 318 -2.60 -22.30 0.54
CA HIS A 318 -2.41 -23.66 0.07
C HIS A 318 -1.53 -24.41 1.09
N GLY A 319 -2.16 -25.17 1.98
CA GLY A 319 -1.48 -25.84 3.09
C GLY A 319 -0.77 -24.84 4.01
N ARG A 320 0.55 -24.90 4.05
CA ARG A 320 1.40 -24.01 4.86
C ARG A 320 1.98 -22.83 4.08
N THR A 321 1.36 -22.45 2.99
CA THR A 321 1.74 -21.29 2.16
C THR A 321 0.55 -20.35 2.01
N THR A 322 0.77 -19.04 2.20
CA THR A 322 -0.25 -18.00 1.99
C THR A 322 0.32 -16.76 1.30
N LEU A 323 -0.57 -15.87 0.86
CA LEU A 323 -0.25 -14.58 0.23
C LEU A 323 -0.71 -13.42 1.12
N ILE A 324 0.04 -12.31 1.09
CA ILE A 324 -0.33 -11.03 1.76
C ILE A 324 -0.03 -9.83 0.86
N GLY A 325 -0.74 -8.73 1.13
CA GLY A 325 -0.53 -7.47 0.41
C GLY A 325 -0.74 -7.60 -1.09
N ASP A 326 0.08 -6.90 -1.90
CA ASP A 326 -0.05 -6.90 -3.36
C ASP A 326 0.12 -8.28 -4.01
N ALA A 327 0.74 -9.25 -3.33
CA ALA A 327 0.79 -10.63 -3.82
C ALA A 327 -0.59 -11.30 -3.74
N ALA A 328 -1.41 -10.94 -2.76
CA ALA A 328 -2.77 -11.45 -2.57
C ALA A 328 -3.81 -10.62 -3.34
N HIS A 329 -3.76 -9.29 -3.22
CA HIS A 329 -4.86 -8.41 -3.63
C HIS A 329 -4.38 -7.06 -4.17
N ALA A 330 -3.39 -7.04 -5.06
CA ALA A 330 -3.01 -5.82 -5.75
C ALA A 330 -4.24 -5.13 -6.36
N MET A 331 -4.38 -3.83 -6.11
CA MET A 331 -5.54 -3.04 -6.49
C MET A 331 -5.13 -1.70 -7.09
N TYR A 332 -6.04 -1.05 -7.81
CA TYR A 332 -5.79 0.30 -8.28
C TYR A 332 -5.51 1.24 -7.11
N PRO A 333 -4.64 2.26 -7.30
CA PRO A 333 -4.19 3.16 -6.22
C PRO A 333 -5.27 4.18 -5.81
N ILE A 334 -6.51 3.71 -5.61
CA ILE A 334 -7.68 4.48 -5.24
C ILE A 334 -7.94 4.33 -3.76
N GLY A 335 -8.30 5.42 -3.07
CA GLY A 335 -8.63 5.42 -1.66
C GLY A 335 -7.47 5.08 -0.71
N SER A 336 -6.21 5.06 -1.18
CA SER A 336 -4.99 4.84 -0.37
C SER A 336 -4.93 3.49 0.36
N ASN A 337 -5.51 2.43 -0.21
CA ASN A 337 -5.66 1.14 0.46
C ASN A 337 -4.51 0.15 0.28
N GLY A 338 -3.71 0.20 -0.79
CA GLY A 338 -2.71 -0.85 -1.05
C GLY A 338 -1.74 -1.08 0.13
N ALA A 339 -1.01 -0.06 0.55
CA ALA A 339 -0.09 -0.16 1.69
C ALA A 339 -0.83 -0.30 3.02
N THR A 340 -1.96 0.39 3.19
CA THR A 340 -2.80 0.32 4.38
C THR A 340 -3.23 -1.12 4.66
N GLN A 341 -3.84 -1.79 3.71
CA GLN A 341 -4.33 -3.15 3.87
C GLN A 341 -3.21 -4.17 3.99
N SER A 342 -2.06 -3.95 3.34
CA SER A 342 -0.86 -4.78 3.51
C SER A 342 -0.33 -4.80 4.95
N ILE A 343 -0.42 -3.68 5.66
CA ILE A 343 -0.04 -3.57 7.07
C ILE A 343 -1.05 -4.31 7.96
N VAL A 344 -2.34 -4.14 7.68
CA VAL A 344 -3.41 -4.84 8.41
C VAL A 344 -3.33 -6.36 8.20
N ASP A 345 -3.06 -6.81 6.95
CA ASP A 345 -2.85 -8.24 6.66
C ASP A 345 -1.73 -8.85 7.51
N ALA A 346 -0.62 -8.14 7.63
CA ALA A 346 0.54 -8.60 8.40
C ALA A 346 0.18 -8.84 9.87
N ARG A 347 -0.64 -7.97 10.45
CA ARG A 347 -1.10 -8.09 11.84
C ARG A 347 -2.13 -9.22 11.99
N ALA A 348 -3.12 -9.29 11.09
CA ALA A 348 -4.11 -10.35 11.06
C ALA A 348 -3.47 -11.74 10.93
N LEU A 349 -2.49 -11.86 10.02
CA LEU A 349 -1.76 -13.10 9.81
C LEU A 349 -1.00 -13.56 11.07
N ALA A 350 -0.24 -12.65 11.69
CA ALA A 350 0.52 -12.96 12.89
C ALA A 350 -0.40 -13.36 14.06
N HIS A 351 -1.52 -12.66 14.22
CA HIS A 351 -2.54 -12.95 15.22
C HIS A 351 -3.17 -14.34 14.98
N ALA A 352 -3.59 -14.63 13.74
CA ALA A 352 -4.18 -15.92 13.40
C ALA A 352 -3.21 -17.09 13.63
N LEU A 353 -1.93 -16.94 13.26
CA LEU A 353 -0.91 -17.95 13.53
C LEU A 353 -0.66 -18.16 15.03
N ALA A 354 -0.73 -17.11 15.83
CA ALA A 354 -0.54 -17.22 17.29
C ALA A 354 -1.71 -17.93 18.01
N LEU A 355 -2.91 -17.88 17.44
CA LEU A 355 -4.10 -18.51 18.03
C LEU A 355 -4.29 -19.98 17.66
N HIS A 356 -3.63 -20.50 16.61
CA HIS A 356 -3.86 -21.84 16.10
C HIS A 356 -2.61 -22.71 16.24
N PRO A 357 -2.72 -23.91 16.87
CA PRO A 357 -1.60 -24.83 17.03
C PRO A 357 -1.06 -25.41 15.71
N ASP A 358 -1.91 -25.57 14.68
CA ASP A 358 -1.46 -25.91 13.33
C ASP A 358 -1.34 -24.67 12.46
N PRO A 359 -0.14 -24.38 11.91
CA PRO A 359 0.05 -23.27 11.01
C PRO A 359 -0.92 -23.23 9.83
N ALA A 360 -1.30 -24.37 9.28
CA ALA A 360 -2.23 -24.45 8.15
C ALA A 360 -3.63 -23.94 8.55
N GLU A 361 -4.08 -24.23 9.77
CA GLU A 361 -5.34 -23.71 10.31
C GLU A 361 -5.26 -22.20 10.56
N GLY A 362 -4.14 -21.70 11.10
CA GLY A 362 -3.88 -20.29 11.30
C GLY A 362 -3.90 -19.50 9.98
N LEU A 363 -3.23 -20.02 8.94
CA LEU A 363 -3.25 -19.40 7.62
C LEU A 363 -4.66 -19.41 6.99
N ALA A 364 -5.41 -20.48 7.17
CA ALA A 364 -6.79 -20.56 6.70
C ALA A 364 -7.71 -19.59 7.46
N ALA A 365 -7.47 -19.37 8.76
CA ALA A 365 -8.22 -18.41 9.56
C ALA A 365 -7.94 -16.98 9.09
N TYR A 366 -6.67 -16.63 8.87
CA TYR A 366 -6.27 -15.36 8.25
C TYR A 366 -7.00 -15.11 6.93
N GLU A 367 -7.00 -16.08 6.02
CA GLU A 367 -7.68 -15.95 4.72
C GLU A 367 -9.18 -15.75 4.88
N ARG A 368 -9.85 -16.52 5.73
CA ARG A 368 -11.30 -16.37 5.98
C ARG A 368 -11.68 -14.97 6.45
N GLU A 369 -10.83 -14.35 7.26
CA GLU A 369 -11.04 -13.00 7.76
C GLU A 369 -10.80 -11.96 6.68
N ARG A 370 -9.64 -12.02 6.00
CA ARG A 370 -9.18 -10.92 5.17
C ARG A 370 -9.66 -10.96 3.72
N ARG A 371 -9.71 -12.13 3.10
CA ARG A 371 -9.98 -12.26 1.67
C ARG A 371 -11.32 -11.66 1.24
N PRO A 372 -12.46 -11.89 1.93
CA PRO A 372 -13.73 -11.32 1.50
C PRO A 372 -13.74 -9.79 1.46
N ALA A 373 -13.20 -9.15 2.49
CA ALA A 373 -13.09 -7.69 2.56
C ALA A 373 -12.18 -7.12 1.47
N MET A 374 -11.04 -7.79 1.20
CA MET A 374 -10.11 -7.35 0.15
C MET A 374 -10.68 -7.55 -1.25
N THR A 375 -11.42 -8.63 -1.49
CA THR A 375 -12.17 -8.84 -2.74
C THR A 375 -13.19 -7.71 -2.98
N ALA A 376 -13.98 -7.37 -1.97
CA ALA A 376 -14.94 -6.26 -2.06
C ALA A 376 -14.24 -4.92 -2.33
N LEU A 377 -13.09 -4.68 -1.70
CA LEU A 377 -12.32 -3.46 -1.88
C LEU A 377 -11.67 -3.37 -3.28
N GLN A 378 -11.17 -4.49 -3.83
CA GLN A 378 -10.67 -4.56 -5.22
C GLN A 378 -11.77 -4.17 -6.21
N HIS A 379 -12.99 -4.70 -6.05
CA HIS A 379 -14.14 -4.33 -6.88
C HIS A 379 -14.51 -2.86 -6.72
N ALA A 380 -14.61 -2.36 -5.49
CA ALA A 380 -14.91 -0.95 -5.23
C ALA A 380 -13.87 -0.01 -5.87
N ASN A 381 -12.59 -0.38 -5.84
CA ASN A 381 -11.53 0.40 -6.49
C ASN A 381 -11.61 0.38 -8.02
N ARG A 382 -12.05 -0.72 -8.61
CA ARG A 382 -12.35 -0.79 -10.07
C ARG A 382 -13.50 0.14 -10.46
N GLU A 383 -14.44 0.37 -9.55
CA GLU A 383 -15.56 1.31 -9.68
C GLU A 383 -15.20 2.74 -9.22
N LEU A 384 -13.91 3.07 -9.14
CA LEU A 384 -13.35 4.36 -8.72
C LEU A 384 -13.52 4.70 -7.22
N GLY A 385 -14.10 3.84 -6.40
CA GLY A 385 -14.26 4.09 -4.97
C GLY A 385 -14.81 5.49 -4.66
N PRO A 386 -14.16 6.26 -3.75
CA PRO A 386 -14.61 7.61 -3.42
C PRO A 386 -14.35 8.63 -4.54
N GLU A 387 -13.47 8.34 -5.50
CA GLU A 387 -13.13 9.24 -6.61
C GLU A 387 -14.25 9.32 -7.69
N VAL A 388 -15.27 8.46 -7.58
CA VAL A 388 -16.45 8.50 -8.44
C VAL A 388 -17.15 9.86 -8.42
N VAL A 389 -17.01 10.64 -7.33
CA VAL A 389 -17.59 12.00 -7.22
C VAL A 389 -17.06 12.95 -8.29
N ILE A 390 -15.82 12.75 -8.77
CA ILE A 390 -15.22 13.56 -9.83
C ILE A 390 -15.93 13.28 -11.15
N ASN A 391 -16.10 12.00 -11.51
CA ASN A 391 -16.78 11.58 -12.72
C ASN A 391 -18.25 11.99 -12.71
N LEU A 392 -18.91 11.88 -11.56
CA LEU A 392 -20.30 12.28 -11.37
C LEU A 392 -20.47 13.80 -11.55
N ALA A 393 -19.57 14.60 -10.95
CA ALA A 393 -19.56 16.04 -11.12
C ALA A 393 -19.35 16.43 -12.60
N HIS A 394 -18.42 15.78 -13.30
CA HIS A 394 -18.17 16.03 -14.71
C HIS A 394 -19.36 15.62 -15.59
N ALA A 395 -19.97 14.48 -15.35
CA ALA A 395 -21.13 14.02 -16.11
C ALA A 395 -22.35 14.96 -15.98
N ARG A 396 -22.56 15.54 -14.79
CA ARG A 396 -23.68 16.46 -14.54
C ARG A 396 -23.39 17.92 -14.90
N ALA A 397 -22.11 18.33 -14.84
CA ALA A 397 -21.67 19.69 -15.12
C ALA A 397 -20.31 19.69 -15.86
N PRO A 398 -20.25 19.28 -17.15
CA PRO A 398 -18.99 19.10 -17.87
C PRO A 398 -18.20 20.41 -18.08
N HIS A 399 -18.85 21.54 -18.00
CA HIS A 399 -18.22 22.87 -18.12
C HIS A 399 -17.86 23.50 -16.78
N GLY A 400 -18.05 22.76 -15.67
CA GLY A 400 -17.82 23.24 -14.30
C GLY A 400 -19.06 23.81 -13.64
N PHE A 401 -18.90 24.25 -12.40
CA PHE A 401 -19.98 24.78 -11.56
C PHE A 401 -19.43 25.81 -10.58
N THR A 402 -20.30 26.63 -10.05
CA THR A 402 -19.99 27.60 -8.98
C THR A 402 -20.38 27.06 -7.60
N ASP A 403 -21.42 26.23 -7.53
CA ASP A 403 -21.90 25.59 -6.30
C ASP A 403 -22.19 24.12 -6.57
N ILE A 404 -21.41 23.23 -5.97
CA ILE A 404 -21.54 21.78 -6.12
C ILE A 404 -22.93 21.27 -5.66
N ARG A 405 -23.56 21.92 -4.70
CA ARG A 405 -24.88 21.51 -4.18
C ARG A 405 -25.99 21.54 -5.24
N GLN A 406 -25.78 22.31 -6.31
CA GLN A 406 -26.67 22.32 -7.48
C GLN A 406 -26.41 21.16 -8.44
N VAL A 407 -25.27 20.46 -8.30
CA VAL A 407 -24.82 19.35 -9.18
C VAL A 407 -24.95 18.01 -8.46
N ILE A 408 -24.46 17.93 -7.23
CA ILE A 408 -24.50 16.73 -6.40
C ILE A 408 -25.00 17.14 -5.01
N PRO A 409 -26.14 16.60 -4.54
CA PRO A 409 -26.61 16.83 -3.18
C PRO A 409 -25.60 16.39 -2.11
N ALA A 410 -25.56 17.12 -0.99
CA ALA A 410 -24.61 16.81 0.09
C ALA A 410 -24.79 15.40 0.67
N GLU A 411 -26.05 14.93 0.75
CA GLU A 411 -26.36 13.57 1.22
C GLU A 411 -25.78 12.50 0.28
N GLU A 412 -25.77 12.75 -1.05
CA GLU A 412 -25.20 11.82 -2.01
C GLU A 412 -23.68 11.73 -1.87
N LEU A 413 -22.98 12.85 -1.68
CA LEU A 413 -21.53 12.88 -1.41
C LEU A 413 -21.21 12.11 -0.11
N THR A 414 -21.97 12.34 0.94
CA THR A 414 -21.81 11.66 2.24
C THR A 414 -22.03 10.16 2.10
N ALA A 415 -23.07 9.74 1.37
CA ALA A 415 -23.39 8.33 1.16
C ALA A 415 -22.30 7.59 0.38
N ILE A 416 -21.69 8.23 -0.63
CA ILE A 416 -20.59 7.67 -1.38
C ILE A 416 -19.39 7.42 -0.46
N ALA A 417 -18.99 8.41 0.35
CA ALA A 417 -17.86 8.30 1.26
C ALA A 417 -18.10 7.22 2.33
N ALA A 418 -19.29 7.20 2.94
CA ALA A 418 -19.67 6.23 3.98
C ALA A 418 -19.69 4.79 3.46
N ARG A 419 -20.26 4.56 2.26
CA ARG A 419 -20.27 3.24 1.63
C ARG A 419 -18.86 2.70 1.39
N TYR A 420 -17.95 3.54 0.90
CA TYR A 420 -16.57 3.13 0.69
C TYR A 420 -15.84 2.83 2.01
N ALA A 421 -16.06 3.65 3.05
CA ALA A 421 -15.49 3.42 4.38
C ALA A 421 -15.95 2.09 4.98
N ALA A 422 -17.22 1.75 4.82
CA ALA A 422 -17.79 0.48 5.29
C ALA A 422 -17.19 -0.74 4.57
N THR A 423 -16.87 -0.62 3.27
CA THR A 423 -16.28 -1.72 2.48
C THR A 423 -14.93 -2.18 3.05
N GLY A 424 -14.13 -1.28 3.59
CA GLY A 424 -12.80 -1.58 4.14
C GLY A 424 -12.71 -1.63 5.66
N ALA A 425 -13.83 -1.50 6.38
CA ALA A 425 -13.90 -1.42 7.85
C ALA A 425 -12.91 -0.39 8.43
N PHE A 426 -12.85 0.79 7.82
CA PHE A 426 -11.96 1.86 8.23
C PHE A 426 -12.70 3.14 8.67
N ASP A 427 -13.95 3.02 9.08
CA ASP A 427 -14.70 4.10 9.72
C ASP A 427 -14.16 4.42 11.13
N PRO A 428 -14.37 5.67 11.63
CA PRO A 428 -13.84 6.07 12.93
C PRO A 428 -14.31 5.23 14.10
N ALA A 429 -15.57 4.76 14.10
CA ALA A 429 -16.11 3.98 15.20
C ALA A 429 -15.33 2.66 15.36
N THR A 430 -15.23 1.89 14.28
CA THR A 430 -14.49 0.61 14.24
C THR A 430 -13.00 0.79 14.55
N VAL A 431 -12.35 1.80 13.95
CA VAL A 431 -10.90 1.98 14.14
C VAL A 431 -10.57 2.41 15.57
N ASN A 432 -11.44 3.23 16.20
CA ASN A 432 -11.20 3.75 17.54
C ASN A 432 -11.39 2.72 18.67
N GLU A 433 -11.98 1.57 18.40
CA GLU A 433 -12.06 0.46 19.36
C GLU A 433 -10.67 -0.11 19.73
N GLY A 434 -9.64 0.16 18.93
CA GLY A 434 -8.31 -0.38 19.13
C GLY A 434 -7.98 -1.47 18.09
N SER A 435 -6.78 -2.05 18.18
CA SER A 435 -6.39 -3.15 17.27
C SER A 435 -7.09 -4.45 17.67
N PRO A 436 -7.81 -5.13 16.76
CA PRO A 436 -8.34 -6.46 17.04
C PRO A 436 -7.24 -7.53 17.10
N TYR A 437 -5.99 -7.18 16.77
CA TYR A 437 -4.83 -8.07 16.70
C TYR A 437 -3.87 -7.89 17.88
N GLU A 438 -4.25 -7.15 18.89
CA GLU A 438 -3.51 -7.12 20.15
C GLU A 438 -3.82 -8.37 20.98
N PRO A 439 -2.81 -8.93 21.68
CA PRO A 439 -3.09 -9.98 22.65
C PRO A 439 -4.11 -9.47 23.66
N ALA A 440 -5.15 -10.25 23.94
CA ALA A 440 -6.08 -9.93 25.02
C ALA A 440 -5.28 -9.78 26.31
N VAL A 441 -5.31 -8.58 26.92
CA VAL A 441 -4.71 -8.39 28.24
C VAL A 441 -5.57 -9.27 29.17
N PRO A 442 -4.96 -10.22 29.93
CA PRO A 442 -5.71 -10.97 30.93
C PRO A 442 -6.34 -9.94 31.89
N THR A 443 -7.66 -9.90 31.95
CA THR A 443 -8.35 -9.19 33.04
C THR A 443 -7.92 -9.86 34.34
N ALA A 444 -7.17 -9.11 35.16
CA ALA A 444 -6.70 -9.52 36.46
C ALA A 444 -7.85 -9.83 37.44
#